data_a133fbe71617f11e48aa9fda2373ffb5
#
_entry.id   a133fbe71617f11e48aa9fda2373ffb5
#
_cell.length_a   1.000
_cell.length_b   1.000
_cell.length_c   1.000
_cell.angle_alpha   90.00
_cell.angle_beta   90.00
_cell.angle_gamma   90.00
#
_symmetry.space_group_name_H-M   'P 1'
#
loop_
_entity.id
_entity.type
_entity.pdbx_description
1 polymer ?
#
loop_
_entity_poly.entity_id
_entity_poly.type
_entity_poly.pdbx_seq_one_letter_code
_entity_poly.pdbx_strand_id
1 'polypeptide(L)'
;MVIFKHSRIFNVPLQFAYDWCTDFSSEDSKITGSKFPRILLEKTKKRVVYAGFKTGSDGKPKLAVRVVTLQPKTYSWHLDYFAEEDLEVGDYNLVRLGPEKTKFTVTLNNKWKHGKGPSKGEFETSIKKTWDSFTPALERDYRRKSVHRR
;
A
#
# COMPACT_ATOMS: atom_id res chain seq x y z
N MET A 1 -10.35 -10.81 -14.12
CA MET A 1 -10.05 -10.75 -12.67
C MET A 1 -8.67 -11.31 -12.42
N VAL A 2 -7.83 -10.55 -11.74
CA VAL A 2 -6.48 -11.00 -11.39
C VAL A 2 -6.38 -11.04 -9.86
N ILE A 3 -5.98 -12.21 -9.34
CA ILE A 3 -5.71 -12.40 -7.91
C ILE A 3 -4.20 -12.50 -7.73
N PHE A 4 -3.67 -11.68 -6.83
CA PHE A 4 -2.24 -11.62 -6.53
C PHE A 4 -2.03 -11.77 -5.03
N LYS A 5 -1.05 -12.61 -4.66
CA LYS A 5 -0.63 -12.82 -3.29
C LYS A 5 0.86 -12.57 -3.17
N HIS A 6 1.26 -11.77 -2.18
CA HIS A 6 2.66 -11.46 -1.98
C HIS A 6 2.99 -11.41 -0.49
N SER A 7 4.14 -11.93 -0.12
CA SER A 7 4.66 -11.86 1.23
C SER A 7 6.11 -11.42 1.21
N ARG A 8 6.52 -10.68 2.24
CA ARG A 8 7.92 -10.32 2.44
C ARG A 8 8.20 -10.06 3.91
N ILE A 9 9.46 -9.92 4.24
CA ILE A 9 9.91 -9.62 5.60
C ILE A 9 10.32 -8.16 5.67
N PHE A 10 9.84 -7.46 6.71
CA PHE A 10 10.33 -6.14 7.11
C PHE A 10 11.22 -6.31 8.34
N ASN A 11 12.41 -5.74 8.31
CA ASN A 11 13.35 -5.78 9.44
C ASN A 11 13.06 -4.64 10.42
N VAL A 12 11.84 -4.62 10.94
CA VAL A 12 11.34 -3.64 11.90
C VAL A 12 10.34 -4.32 12.85
N PRO A 13 10.08 -3.72 14.05
CA PRO A 13 9.05 -4.23 14.96
C PRO A 13 7.65 -4.14 14.36
N LEU A 14 6.77 -5.03 14.79
CA LEU A 14 5.39 -5.11 14.31
C LEU A 14 4.63 -3.79 14.44
N GLN A 15 4.68 -3.15 15.59
CA GLN A 15 3.95 -1.89 15.82
C GLN A 15 4.47 -0.78 14.91
N PHE A 16 5.79 -0.68 14.73
CA PHE A 16 6.37 0.30 13.82
C PHE A 16 5.91 0.06 12.37
N ALA A 17 5.94 -1.20 11.94
CA ALA A 17 5.50 -1.56 10.59
C ALA A 17 4.03 -1.18 10.37
N TYR A 18 3.17 -1.48 11.33
CA TYR A 18 1.75 -1.16 11.24
C TYR A 18 1.52 0.37 11.15
N ASP A 19 2.13 1.12 12.05
CA ASP A 19 1.98 2.58 12.08
C ASP A 19 2.50 3.21 10.78
N TRP A 20 3.64 2.73 10.29
CA TRP A 20 4.24 3.24 9.05
C TRP A 20 3.37 2.93 7.82
N CYS A 21 2.89 1.70 7.70
CA CYS A 21 2.07 1.27 6.55
C CYS A 21 0.69 1.92 6.53
N THR A 22 0.16 2.32 7.69
CA THR A 22 -1.20 2.84 7.81
C THR A 22 -1.27 4.35 8.07
N ASP A 23 -0.15 5.07 7.96
CA ASP A 23 -0.16 6.53 8.12
C ASP A 23 -0.71 7.23 6.87
N PHE A 24 -0.60 6.61 5.70
CA PHE A 24 -1.08 7.14 4.42
C PHE A 24 -0.63 8.58 4.17
N SER A 25 0.64 8.83 4.45
CA SER A 25 1.26 10.14 4.27
C SER A 25 1.28 10.57 2.80
N SER A 26 1.17 11.87 2.55
CA SER A 26 1.36 12.44 1.21
C SER A 26 2.77 12.20 0.67
N GLU A 27 3.74 11.96 1.55
CA GLU A 27 5.12 11.65 1.18
C GLU A 27 5.29 10.28 0.51
N ASP A 28 4.33 9.36 0.69
CA ASP A 28 4.38 8.02 0.09
C ASP A 28 4.46 8.07 -1.43
N SER A 29 3.83 9.05 -2.07
CA SER A 29 3.88 9.20 -3.52
C SER A 29 5.31 9.48 -4.01
N LYS A 30 6.12 10.18 -3.22
CA LYS A 30 7.52 10.47 -3.53
C LYS A 30 8.37 9.20 -3.47
N ILE A 31 8.06 8.29 -2.55
CA ILE A 31 8.78 7.02 -2.38
C ILE A 31 8.65 6.17 -3.64
N THR A 32 7.46 6.11 -4.23
CA THR A 32 7.20 5.32 -5.44
C THR A 32 7.51 6.07 -6.73
N GLY A 33 7.89 7.34 -6.65
CA GLY A 33 8.14 8.17 -7.82
C GLY A 33 6.88 8.60 -8.56
N SER A 34 5.73 8.56 -7.90
CA SER A 34 4.46 9.00 -8.49
C SER A 34 4.47 10.50 -8.74
N LYS A 35 3.93 10.91 -9.89
CA LYS A 35 3.76 12.32 -10.26
C LYS A 35 2.60 12.98 -9.52
N PHE A 36 1.71 12.20 -8.94
CA PHE A 36 0.48 12.70 -8.36
C PHE A 36 0.47 12.49 -6.85
N PRO A 37 0.30 13.55 -6.05
CA PRO A 37 0.22 13.42 -4.60
C PRO A 37 -1.10 12.80 -4.17
N ARG A 38 -1.10 12.18 -2.99
CA ARG A 38 -2.33 11.76 -2.34
C ARG A 38 -3.09 12.96 -1.82
N ILE A 39 -4.41 12.93 -1.99
CA ILE A 39 -5.34 13.93 -1.44
C ILE A 39 -6.13 13.23 -0.34
N LEU A 40 -5.84 13.56 0.91
CA LEU A 40 -6.51 12.97 2.06
C LEU A 40 -7.90 13.58 2.21
N LEU A 41 -8.93 12.74 2.19
CA LEU A 41 -10.34 13.15 2.30
C LEU A 41 -10.91 12.90 3.70
N GLU A 42 -10.47 11.83 4.37
CA GLU A 42 -10.92 11.47 5.71
C GLU A 42 -9.83 10.65 6.40
N LYS A 43 -9.61 10.89 7.68
CA LYS A 43 -8.70 10.07 8.48
C LYS A 43 -9.22 9.96 9.90
N THR A 44 -9.58 8.76 10.30
CA THR A 44 -9.99 8.41 11.66
C THR A 44 -9.18 7.21 12.14
N LYS A 45 -9.39 6.77 13.38
CA LYS A 45 -8.72 5.58 13.92
C LYS A 45 -9.16 4.28 13.23
N LYS A 46 -10.28 4.31 12.53
CA LYS A 46 -10.88 3.11 11.89
C LYS A 46 -10.86 3.17 10.38
N ARG A 47 -10.73 4.36 9.79
CA ARG A 47 -10.92 4.54 8.36
C ARG A 47 -10.08 5.68 7.81
N VAL A 48 -9.48 5.43 6.64
CA VAL A 48 -8.79 6.47 5.87
C VAL A 48 -9.36 6.47 4.46
N VAL A 49 -9.69 7.65 3.95
CA VAL A 49 -10.15 7.81 2.57
C VAL A 49 -9.23 8.81 1.89
N TYR A 50 -8.66 8.42 0.77
CA TYR A 50 -7.83 9.32 0.00
C TYR A 50 -8.07 9.16 -1.50
N ALA A 51 -7.82 10.24 -2.23
CA ALA A 51 -7.96 10.27 -3.67
C ALA A 51 -6.60 10.59 -4.30
N GLY A 52 -6.45 10.27 -5.56
CA GLY A 52 -5.27 10.61 -6.33
C GLY A 52 -5.51 10.32 -7.80
N PHE A 53 -4.54 10.70 -8.60
CA PHE A 53 -4.58 10.39 -10.03
C PHE A 53 -3.54 9.33 -10.33
N LYS A 54 -3.82 8.52 -11.32
CA LYS A 54 -2.85 7.59 -11.90
C LYS A 54 -2.86 7.77 -13.41
N THR A 55 -1.80 7.35 -14.06
CA THR A 55 -1.76 7.35 -15.52
C THR A 55 -2.60 6.19 -16.05
N GLY A 56 -3.61 6.51 -16.84
CA GLY A 56 -4.48 5.51 -17.46
C GLY A 56 -3.83 4.82 -18.65
N SER A 57 -4.54 3.85 -19.23
CA SER A 57 -4.08 3.10 -20.39
C SER A 57 -3.88 3.98 -21.63
N ASP A 58 -4.58 5.11 -21.68
CA ASP A 58 -4.45 6.12 -22.76
C ASP A 58 -3.39 7.18 -22.49
N GLY A 59 -2.63 7.04 -21.39
CA GLY A 59 -1.61 7.99 -20.96
C GLY A 59 -2.14 9.24 -20.26
N LYS A 60 -3.45 9.36 -20.09
CA LYS A 60 -4.08 10.52 -19.43
C LYS A 60 -4.27 10.27 -17.94
N PRO A 61 -4.28 11.32 -17.09
CA PRO A 61 -4.58 11.17 -15.68
C PRO A 61 -6.00 10.64 -15.45
N LYS A 62 -6.13 9.63 -14.58
CA LYS A 62 -7.40 9.03 -14.19
C LYS A 62 -7.55 9.12 -12.67
N LEU A 63 -8.72 9.55 -12.22
CA LEU A 63 -9.01 9.64 -10.79
C LEU A 63 -9.15 8.25 -10.19
N ALA A 64 -8.58 8.08 -9.01
CA ALA A 64 -8.71 6.87 -8.19
C ALA A 64 -9.01 7.26 -6.76
N VAL A 65 -9.94 6.55 -6.13
CA VAL A 65 -10.30 6.74 -4.72
C VAL A 65 -10.04 5.45 -3.97
N ARG A 66 -9.45 5.56 -2.78
CA ARG A 66 -9.15 4.43 -1.92
C ARG A 66 -9.83 4.61 -0.56
N VAL A 67 -10.53 3.58 -0.14
CA VAL A 67 -11.16 3.52 1.19
C VAL A 67 -10.46 2.42 1.96
N VAL A 68 -9.79 2.81 3.05
CA VAL A 68 -9.03 1.89 3.90
C VAL A 68 -9.76 1.70 5.21
N THR A 69 -10.04 0.45 5.55
CA THR A 69 -10.60 0.09 6.85
C THR A 69 -9.47 -0.45 7.72
N LEU A 70 -9.21 0.20 8.84
CA LEU A 70 -8.11 -0.15 9.74
C LEU A 70 -8.56 -1.16 10.79
N GLN A 71 -7.74 -2.15 11.07
CA GLN A 71 -7.97 -3.18 12.09
C GLN A 71 -6.74 -3.30 12.98
N PRO A 72 -6.50 -2.31 13.86
CA PRO A 72 -5.26 -2.23 14.64
C PRO A 72 -5.06 -3.41 15.61
N LYS A 73 -6.13 -3.99 16.13
CA LYS A 73 -6.04 -5.14 17.05
C LYS A 73 -5.43 -6.38 16.40
N THR A 74 -5.58 -6.53 15.09
CA THR A 74 -5.06 -7.67 14.33
C THR A 74 -3.92 -7.27 13.40
N TYR A 75 -3.44 -6.03 13.49
CA TYR A 75 -2.36 -5.50 12.65
C TYR A 75 -2.63 -5.72 11.17
N SER A 76 -3.87 -5.42 10.77
CA SER A 76 -4.33 -5.62 9.40
C SER A 76 -5.14 -4.42 8.91
N TRP A 77 -5.33 -4.34 7.60
CA TRP A 77 -6.21 -3.34 7.01
C TRP A 77 -6.75 -3.87 5.69
N HIS A 78 -7.93 -3.36 5.34
CA HIS A 78 -8.63 -3.69 4.11
C HIS A 78 -8.70 -2.46 3.23
N LEU A 79 -8.46 -2.63 1.93
CA LEU A 79 -8.48 -1.56 0.96
C LEU A 79 -9.55 -1.83 -0.09
N ASP A 80 -10.42 -0.85 -0.32
CA ASP A 80 -11.30 -0.81 -1.47
C ASP A 80 -10.82 0.32 -2.40
N TYR A 81 -10.51 -0.04 -3.63
CA TYR A 81 -9.99 0.87 -4.63
C TYR A 81 -11.00 1.01 -5.77
N PHE A 82 -11.31 2.25 -6.11
CA PHE A 82 -12.24 2.61 -7.16
C PHE A 82 -11.56 3.56 -8.13
N ALA A 83 -11.44 3.14 -9.37
CA ALA A 83 -10.89 3.96 -10.44
C ALA A 83 -11.79 3.93 -11.66
N GLU A 84 -11.48 4.81 -12.61
CA GLU A 84 -12.25 4.89 -13.85
C GLU A 84 -12.14 3.60 -14.67
N GLU A 85 -10.95 2.99 -14.69
CA GLU A 85 -10.70 1.81 -15.53
C GLU A 85 -10.80 0.50 -14.77
N ASP A 86 -10.59 0.48 -13.45
CA ASP A 86 -10.51 -0.75 -12.68
C ASP A 86 -11.01 -0.61 -11.25
N LEU A 87 -11.28 -1.76 -10.65
CA LEU A 87 -11.64 -1.91 -9.24
C LEU A 87 -10.64 -2.85 -8.59
N GLU A 88 -10.32 -2.62 -7.33
CA GLU A 88 -9.43 -3.51 -6.60
C GLU A 88 -9.88 -3.65 -5.16
N VAL A 89 -9.70 -4.84 -4.60
CA VAL A 89 -9.88 -5.12 -3.18
C VAL A 89 -8.57 -5.70 -2.66
N GLY A 90 -8.09 -5.15 -1.56
CA GLY A 90 -6.85 -5.60 -0.97
C GLY A 90 -7.01 -5.92 0.51
N ASP A 91 -6.40 -7.02 0.94
CA ASP A 91 -6.29 -7.39 2.34
C ASP A 91 -4.82 -7.47 2.71
N TYR A 92 -4.46 -6.71 3.75
CA TYR A 92 -3.08 -6.55 4.21
C TYR A 92 -2.98 -7.03 5.65
N ASN A 93 -1.92 -7.77 5.96
CA ASN A 93 -1.71 -8.31 7.28
C ASN A 93 -0.24 -8.30 7.67
N LEU A 94 0.02 -8.02 8.95
CA LEU A 94 1.34 -8.05 9.54
C LEU A 94 1.37 -9.04 10.69
N VAL A 95 2.43 -9.86 10.77
CA VAL A 95 2.62 -10.86 11.82
C VAL A 95 4.03 -10.71 12.40
N ARG A 96 4.13 -10.68 13.72
CA ARG A 96 5.41 -10.62 14.42
C ARG A 96 6.18 -11.94 14.23
N LEU A 97 7.43 -11.83 13.75
CA LEU A 97 8.36 -12.95 13.66
C LEU A 97 9.47 -12.86 14.71
N GLY A 98 9.76 -11.67 15.20
CA GLY A 98 10.77 -11.41 16.20
C GLY A 98 10.71 -9.96 16.67
N PRO A 99 11.59 -9.53 17.61
CA PRO A 99 11.55 -8.15 18.14
C PRO A 99 11.69 -7.07 17.07
N GLU A 100 12.44 -7.34 16.01
CA GLU A 100 12.68 -6.42 14.90
C GLU A 100 12.47 -7.13 13.56
N LYS A 101 11.46 -8.00 13.50
CA LYS A 101 11.15 -8.75 12.28
C LYS A 101 9.65 -8.98 12.18
N THR A 102 9.08 -8.54 11.06
CA THR A 102 7.63 -8.60 10.79
C THR A 102 7.41 -9.21 9.41
N LYS A 103 6.46 -10.13 9.33
CA LYS A 103 6.03 -10.68 8.04
C LYS A 103 4.84 -9.86 7.52
N PHE A 104 4.97 -9.35 6.31
CA PHE A 104 3.93 -8.65 5.58
C PHE A 104 3.32 -9.59 4.55
N THR A 105 1.99 -9.62 4.48
CA THR A 105 1.24 -10.37 3.48
C THR A 105 0.15 -9.50 2.90
N VAL A 106 0.02 -9.51 1.58
CA VAL A 106 -1.04 -8.81 0.87
C VAL A 106 -1.72 -9.76 -0.11
N THR A 107 -3.04 -9.67 -0.18
CA THR A 107 -3.85 -10.35 -1.20
C THR A 107 -4.63 -9.28 -1.92
N LEU A 108 -4.44 -9.16 -3.23
CA LEU A 108 -5.12 -8.20 -4.08
C LEU A 108 -6.00 -8.93 -5.09
N ASN A 109 -7.18 -8.38 -5.32
CA ASN A 109 -8.11 -8.85 -6.35
C ASN A 109 -8.44 -7.65 -7.22
N ASN A 110 -7.97 -7.66 -8.47
CA ASN A 110 -8.11 -6.55 -9.40
C ASN A 110 -9.01 -6.94 -10.56
N LYS A 111 -9.93 -6.04 -10.92
CA LYS A 111 -10.88 -6.26 -12.01
C LYS A 111 -10.92 -5.03 -12.92
N TRP A 112 -10.68 -5.23 -14.21
CA TRP A 112 -10.82 -4.20 -15.23
C TRP A 112 -12.28 -4.09 -15.68
N LYS A 113 -12.75 -2.86 -15.86
CA LYS A 113 -14.13 -2.57 -16.27
C LYS A 113 -14.35 -2.79 -17.76
N HIS A 114 -13.34 -2.45 -18.57
CA HIS A 114 -13.40 -2.51 -20.02
C HIS A 114 -12.09 -3.04 -20.58
N GLY A 115 -12.19 -3.89 -21.60
CA GLY A 115 -11.02 -4.42 -22.28
C GLY A 115 -10.19 -5.37 -21.43
N LYS A 116 -8.94 -5.58 -21.84
CA LYS A 116 -7.96 -6.38 -21.11
C LYS A 116 -7.07 -5.48 -20.30
N GLY A 117 -7.07 -5.66 -19.00
CA GLY A 117 -6.08 -5.05 -18.14
C GLY A 117 -4.71 -5.70 -18.30
N PRO A 118 -3.75 -5.33 -17.43
CA PRO A 118 -2.44 -5.96 -17.44
C PRO A 118 -2.55 -7.46 -17.19
N SER A 119 -1.63 -8.23 -17.72
CA SER A 119 -1.52 -9.65 -17.41
C SER A 119 -1.21 -9.85 -15.94
N LYS A 120 -1.40 -11.07 -15.41
CA LYS A 120 -1.04 -11.39 -14.03
C LYS A 120 0.44 -11.09 -13.76
N GLY A 121 1.32 -11.43 -14.69
CA GLY A 121 2.76 -11.18 -14.56
C GLY A 121 3.10 -9.69 -14.51
N GLU A 122 2.48 -8.87 -15.35
CA GLU A 122 2.65 -7.42 -15.34
C GLU A 122 2.15 -6.80 -14.03
N PHE A 123 0.98 -7.26 -13.57
CA PHE A 123 0.39 -6.81 -12.30
C PHE A 123 1.29 -7.17 -11.11
N GLU A 124 1.79 -8.42 -11.06
CA GLU A 124 2.71 -8.87 -10.02
C GLU A 124 4.00 -8.05 -10.01
N THR A 125 4.57 -7.79 -11.18
CA THR A 125 5.79 -6.99 -11.31
C THR A 125 5.56 -5.58 -10.77
N SER A 126 4.44 -4.96 -11.10
CA SER A 126 4.08 -3.62 -10.64
C SER A 126 3.96 -3.55 -9.12
N ILE A 127 3.27 -4.52 -8.51
CA ILE A 127 3.08 -4.55 -7.06
C ILE A 127 4.39 -4.84 -6.32
N LYS A 128 5.19 -5.77 -6.81
CA LYS A 128 6.51 -6.05 -6.24
C LYS A 128 7.42 -4.82 -6.30
N LYS A 129 7.41 -4.10 -7.42
CA LYS A 129 8.18 -2.87 -7.58
C LYS A 129 7.78 -1.82 -6.56
N THR A 130 6.48 -1.66 -6.29
CA THR A 130 5.98 -0.74 -5.28
C THR A 130 6.55 -1.08 -3.90
N TRP A 131 6.48 -2.34 -3.49
CA TRP A 131 6.98 -2.77 -2.18
C TRP A 131 8.51 -2.86 -2.11
N ASP A 132 9.19 -3.02 -3.23
CA ASP A 132 10.64 -2.89 -3.32
C ASP A 132 11.09 -1.45 -3.04
N SER A 133 10.22 -0.47 -3.33
CA SER A 133 10.47 0.94 -3.00
C SER A 133 10.11 1.27 -1.55
N PHE A 134 8.99 0.77 -1.06
CA PHE A 134 8.54 1.04 0.30
C PHE A 134 9.39 0.37 1.37
N THR A 135 9.84 -0.87 1.17
CA THR A 135 10.56 -1.63 2.18
C THR A 135 11.84 -0.94 2.65
N PRO A 136 12.74 -0.49 1.77
CA PRO A 136 13.93 0.25 2.20
C PRO A 136 13.60 1.55 2.93
N ALA A 137 12.56 2.25 2.50
CA ALA A 137 12.12 3.50 3.13
C ALA A 137 11.62 3.26 4.55
N LEU A 138 10.81 2.23 4.75
CA LEU A 138 10.31 1.82 6.07
C LEU A 138 11.46 1.46 7.01
N GLU A 139 12.40 0.65 6.56
CA GLU A 139 13.55 0.21 7.36
C GLU A 139 14.49 1.37 7.69
N ARG A 140 14.69 2.29 6.75
CA ARG A 140 15.48 3.51 6.96
C ARG A 140 14.83 4.41 8.02
N ASP A 141 13.51 4.61 7.95
CA ASP A 141 12.79 5.45 8.89
C ASP A 141 12.84 4.86 10.30
N TYR A 142 12.78 3.54 10.43
CA TYR A 142 12.95 2.86 11.71
C TYR A 142 14.34 3.09 12.28
N ARG A 143 15.40 2.95 11.49
CA ARG A 143 16.77 3.18 11.93
C ARG A 143 16.99 4.61 12.39
N ARG A 144 16.46 5.60 11.67
CA ARG A 144 16.54 7.03 12.04
C ARG A 144 15.86 7.30 13.37
N LYS A 145 14.67 6.73 13.57
CA LYS A 145 13.91 6.87 14.82
C LYS A 145 14.66 6.25 15.99
N SER A 146 15.27 5.09 15.81
CA SER A 146 16.09 4.42 16.85
C SER A 146 17.30 5.26 17.26
N VAL A 147 17.95 5.93 16.31
CA VAL A 147 19.09 6.81 16.59
C VAL A 147 18.67 8.04 17.40
N HIS A 148 17.52 8.63 17.06
CA HIS A 148 17.02 9.82 17.77
C HIS A 148 16.50 9.54 19.19
N ARG A 149 16.26 8.28 19.54
CA ARG A 149 15.81 7.88 20.89
C ARG A 149 16.95 7.65 21.88
N ARG A 150 18.18 7.70 21.41
CA ARG A 150 19.38 7.56 22.26
C ARG A 150 19.79 8.95 22.82
#